data_ba07e7da3e519847da2175d3745c53cb
#
_entry.id   ba07e7da3e519847da2175d3745c53cb
#
_cell.length_a   1.000
_cell.length_b   1.000
_cell.length_c   1.000
_cell.angle_alpha   90.00
_cell.angle_beta   90.00
_cell.angle_gamma   90.00
#
_symmetry.space_group_name_H-M   'P 1'
#
loop_
_entity.id
_entity.type
_entity.pdbx_description
1 polymer ?
#
loop_
_entity_poly.entity_id
_entity_poly.type
_entity_poly.pdbx_seq_one_letter_code
_entity_poly.pdbx_strand_id
1 'polypeptide(L)'
;MMAKNYFESKLKVPVPVERLFSWHENPGAFERLTPPFDPVHVKKRKGSIDGGEVHIKLPFVPLIWVAKHHSYKKNIQFMENQSSGPFVGPLPFWNGSWHHKHLFEKDGVNSSILRDEINYDFPMNPFGSLFGGWYTRKRLEQMFAYRRNVTKNDLISQAKYRGAPLDIAITGGSGLIGSGLIPYLTTAGHSVENIVRGRPQKGELSWNPKKGTISSLEGKDAVIHLAGEPISKPIAGMVPIPWTQWKRKEILESRVNGTKLIAEHLASLNKPPKVLVCASAIGYYGDSGDSKVSENSKNGNDYFSYVVKKWEAAAQSAIDAGIRVVFLRIAPVMSPLGGALQVLGTAAKLGVSPPVAGGKQWWSWISIDDMIGAIYHSIITDSLYGPVNVASPNPVRQKEWASTLAKVLWGKLSFASSLVPVPGIALKTLLGEFGDVLALSSIRVDSSKLIDSGYEFRFENLNDCFRHLLGKRTKEELQ
;
A
#
# COMPACT_ATOMS: atom_id res chain seq x y z
N MET A 1 -2.16 45.15 0.94
CA MET A 1 -1.90 43.77 1.35
C MET A 1 -2.43 42.87 0.28
N MET A 2 -1.57 42.14 -0.44
CA MET A 2 -2.02 41.12 -1.40
C MET A 2 -2.68 39.99 -0.60
N ALA A 3 -3.79 39.45 -1.09
CA ALA A 3 -4.51 38.36 -0.43
C ALA A 3 -3.61 37.13 -0.42
N LYS A 4 -3.24 36.67 0.78
CA LYS A 4 -2.58 35.37 0.93
C LYS A 4 -3.53 34.26 0.47
N ASN A 5 -3.01 33.30 -0.28
CA ASN A 5 -3.81 32.13 -0.64
C ASN A 5 -4.06 31.30 0.62
N TYR A 6 -5.30 30.88 0.81
CA TYR A 6 -5.74 30.08 1.93
C TYR A 6 -6.39 28.79 1.48
N PHE A 7 -6.06 27.71 2.15
CA PHE A 7 -6.70 26.41 1.99
C PHE A 7 -7.01 25.81 3.36
N GLU A 8 -8.20 25.25 3.51
CA GLU A 8 -8.64 24.57 4.73
C GLU A 8 -9.16 23.18 4.37
N SER A 9 -8.85 22.22 5.24
CA SER A 9 -9.42 20.87 5.20
C SER A 9 -9.86 20.45 6.61
N LYS A 10 -11.05 19.88 6.73
CA LYS A 10 -11.60 19.34 7.98
C LYS A 10 -11.85 17.86 7.85
N LEU A 11 -11.51 17.12 8.90
CA LEU A 11 -11.75 15.69 9.03
C LEU A 11 -12.34 15.39 10.41
N LYS A 12 -13.56 14.86 10.45
CA LYS A 12 -14.16 14.32 11.66
C LYS A 12 -13.93 12.80 11.71
N VAL A 13 -13.49 12.31 12.87
CA VAL A 13 -13.20 10.88 13.10
C VAL A 13 -13.86 10.39 14.40
N PRO A 14 -14.34 9.12 14.45
CA PRO A 14 -14.98 8.55 15.62
C PRO A 14 -13.96 7.96 16.62
N VAL A 15 -12.96 8.77 16.99
CA VAL A 15 -11.97 8.42 18.02
C VAL A 15 -11.64 9.64 18.87
N PRO A 16 -11.19 9.46 20.13
CA PRO A 16 -10.74 10.56 20.97
C PRO A 16 -9.62 11.36 20.36
N VAL A 17 -9.48 12.64 20.72
CA VAL A 17 -8.46 13.56 20.18
C VAL A 17 -7.05 13.08 20.47
N GLU A 18 -6.82 12.43 21.60
CA GLU A 18 -5.54 11.84 22.00
C GLU A 18 -5.10 10.75 21.02
N ARG A 19 -6.06 9.94 20.52
CA ARG A 19 -5.78 8.89 19.53
C ARG A 19 -5.51 9.49 18.15
N LEU A 20 -6.29 10.49 17.74
CA LEU A 20 -6.07 11.22 16.49
C LEU A 20 -4.70 11.91 16.48
N PHE A 21 -4.33 12.56 17.58
CA PHE A 21 -3.05 13.26 17.72
C PHE A 21 -1.88 12.26 17.71
N SER A 22 -1.94 11.20 18.52
CA SER A 22 -0.90 10.18 18.59
C SER A 22 -0.66 9.48 17.26
N TRP A 23 -1.70 9.29 16.44
CA TRP A 23 -1.56 8.75 15.09
C TRP A 23 -0.65 9.64 14.21
N HIS A 24 -0.74 10.98 14.34
CA HIS A 24 0.11 11.92 13.62
C HIS A 24 1.51 12.05 14.22
N GLU A 25 1.65 11.82 15.52
CA GLU A 25 2.92 11.88 16.23
C GLU A 25 3.77 10.61 16.02
N ASN A 26 3.12 9.46 15.85
CA ASN A 26 3.77 8.18 15.70
C ASN A 26 4.56 8.07 14.38
N PRO A 27 5.66 7.31 14.38
CA PRO A 27 6.40 6.98 13.16
C PRO A 27 5.48 6.42 12.08
N GLY A 28 5.70 6.82 10.83
CA GLY A 28 4.92 6.34 9.69
C GLY A 28 3.77 7.25 9.25
N ALA A 29 3.35 8.23 10.06
CA ALA A 29 2.26 9.14 9.70
C ALA A 29 2.53 9.88 8.37
N PHE A 30 3.75 10.36 8.18
CA PHE A 30 4.13 11.05 6.94
C PHE A 30 4.00 10.12 5.71
N GLU A 31 4.46 8.88 5.82
CA GLU A 31 4.36 7.88 4.76
C GLU A 31 2.90 7.55 4.44
N ARG A 32 2.06 7.39 5.46
CA ARG A 32 0.62 7.16 5.29
C ARG A 32 -0.09 8.36 4.66
N LEU A 33 0.31 9.58 5.00
CA LEU A 33 -0.26 10.82 4.46
C LEU A 33 0.29 11.21 3.08
N THR A 34 1.31 10.50 2.58
CA THR A 34 1.88 10.74 1.25
C THR A 34 1.09 9.98 0.18
N PRO A 35 0.37 10.69 -0.72
CA PRO A 35 -0.43 10.03 -1.74
C PRO A 35 0.43 9.25 -2.73
N PRO A 36 0.04 8.03 -3.15
CA PRO A 36 0.82 7.22 -4.09
C PRO A 36 0.83 7.79 -5.52
N PHE A 37 -0.09 8.70 -5.84
CA PHE A 37 -0.11 9.42 -7.13
C PHE A 37 0.80 10.67 -7.13
N ASP A 38 1.33 11.04 -5.98
CA ASP A 38 2.27 12.17 -5.81
C ASP A 38 3.38 11.77 -4.81
N PRO A 39 4.17 10.72 -5.15
CA PRO A 39 5.16 10.20 -4.23
C PRO A 39 6.30 11.20 -4.04
N VAL A 40 6.75 11.34 -2.79
CA VAL A 40 7.90 12.16 -2.45
C VAL A 40 8.98 11.31 -1.76
N HIS A 41 10.25 11.74 -1.86
CA HIS A 41 11.35 11.04 -1.24
C HIS A 41 11.89 11.83 -0.05
N VAL A 42 11.76 11.27 1.15
CA VAL A 42 12.41 11.81 2.34
C VAL A 42 13.92 11.57 2.25
N LYS A 43 14.70 12.65 2.22
CA LYS A 43 16.16 12.60 2.20
C LYS A 43 16.75 12.54 3.60
N LYS A 44 16.12 13.23 4.55
CA LYS A 44 16.59 13.36 5.92
C LYS A 44 15.44 13.71 6.84
N ARG A 45 15.44 13.15 8.04
CA ARG A 45 14.62 13.57 9.16
C ARG A 45 15.51 13.88 10.35
N LYS A 46 15.14 14.90 11.12
CA LYS A 46 15.73 15.24 12.40
C LYS A 46 14.61 15.60 13.38
N GLY A 47 14.64 15.00 14.56
CA GLY A 47 13.62 15.24 15.59
C GLY A 47 12.24 14.67 15.24
N SER A 48 11.24 15.15 15.95
CA SER A 48 9.83 14.76 15.83
C SER A 48 8.99 15.93 15.31
N ILE A 49 7.66 15.83 15.42
CA ILE A 49 6.77 16.97 15.15
C ILE A 49 6.93 18.10 16.19
N ASP A 50 7.63 17.86 17.29
CA ASP A 50 8.07 18.86 18.26
C ASP A 50 9.46 19.37 17.90
N GLY A 51 9.51 20.43 17.09
CA GLY A 51 10.74 21.15 16.71
C GLY A 51 11.64 20.46 15.68
N GLY A 52 11.21 19.36 15.08
CA GLY A 52 11.99 18.64 14.08
C GLY A 52 11.95 19.25 12.68
N GLU A 53 12.71 18.67 11.78
CA GLU A 53 12.72 19.04 10.35
C GLU A 53 12.71 17.82 9.42
N VAL A 54 12.05 17.96 8.28
CA VAL A 54 11.99 16.95 7.23
C VAL A 54 12.48 17.55 5.92
N HIS A 55 13.43 16.88 5.28
CA HIS A 55 13.96 17.22 3.96
C HIS A 55 13.35 16.31 2.91
N ILE A 56 12.58 16.87 2.00
CA ILE A 56 11.83 16.13 0.99
C ILE A 56 12.36 16.51 -0.40
N LYS A 57 12.73 15.50 -1.19
CA LYS A 57 13.00 15.68 -2.61
C LYS A 57 11.69 15.56 -3.38
N LEU A 58 11.31 16.63 -4.07
CA LEU A 58 10.13 16.61 -4.94
C LEU A 58 10.45 15.89 -6.26
N PRO A 59 9.48 15.18 -6.86
CA PRO A 59 9.62 14.63 -8.19
C PRO A 59 9.72 15.78 -9.22
N PHE A 60 10.55 15.61 -10.22
CA PHE A 60 10.71 16.53 -11.36
C PHE A 60 11.23 17.95 -11.05
N VAL A 61 11.55 18.27 -9.79
CA VAL A 61 12.07 19.57 -9.38
C VAL A 61 13.41 19.37 -8.69
N PRO A 62 14.51 20.06 -9.09
CA PRO A 62 15.82 19.91 -8.46
C PRO A 62 15.94 20.59 -7.10
N LEU A 63 14.83 20.92 -6.46
CA LEU A 63 14.77 21.60 -5.17
C LEU A 63 14.42 20.62 -4.04
N ILE A 64 14.98 20.87 -2.87
CA ILE A 64 14.66 20.18 -1.64
C ILE A 64 13.67 21.02 -0.84
N TRP A 65 12.49 20.47 -0.56
CA TRP A 65 11.54 21.03 0.37
C TRP A 65 12.01 20.74 1.79
N VAL A 66 12.28 21.79 2.56
CA VAL A 66 12.60 21.65 3.99
C VAL A 66 11.43 22.20 4.79
N ALA A 67 10.72 21.31 5.48
CA ALA A 67 9.67 21.63 6.43
C ALA A 67 10.24 21.63 7.84
N LYS A 68 10.04 22.72 8.60
CA LYS A 68 10.41 22.82 10.01
C LYS A 68 9.15 22.85 10.87
N HIS A 69 9.08 21.93 11.83
CA HIS A 69 7.99 21.86 12.80
C HIS A 69 8.23 22.84 13.96
N HIS A 70 7.14 23.43 14.45
CA HIS A 70 7.16 24.34 15.60
C HIS A 70 5.77 24.43 16.25
N SER A 71 5.65 25.21 17.32
CA SER A 71 4.39 25.49 18.02
C SER A 71 3.64 24.23 18.47
N TYR A 72 4.41 23.18 18.79
CA TYR A 72 3.85 21.93 19.30
C TYR A 72 3.12 22.15 20.63
N LYS A 73 1.88 21.67 20.70
CA LYS A 73 1.08 21.57 21.93
C LYS A 73 0.34 20.23 21.88
N LYS A 74 0.70 19.31 22.75
CA LYS A 74 0.17 17.94 22.79
C LYS A 74 -1.36 17.95 22.76
N ASN A 75 -1.94 17.13 21.89
CA ASN A 75 -3.39 16.95 21.66
C ASN A 75 -4.13 18.22 21.20
N ILE A 76 -3.42 19.30 20.83
CA ILE A 76 -4.02 20.56 20.42
C ILE A 76 -3.54 20.98 19.04
N GLN A 77 -2.24 21.07 18.81
CA GLN A 77 -1.69 21.54 17.54
C GLN A 77 -0.21 21.25 17.35
N PHE A 78 0.20 21.29 16.11
CA PHE A 78 1.57 21.61 15.68
C PHE A 78 1.52 22.38 14.35
N MET A 79 2.62 23.03 14.00
CA MET A 79 2.74 23.81 12.78
C MET A 79 4.01 23.43 12.03
N GLU A 80 3.99 23.60 10.71
CA GLU A 80 5.17 23.47 9.87
C GLU A 80 5.31 24.67 8.93
N ASN A 81 6.54 25.14 8.77
CA ASN A 81 6.88 26.18 7.81
C ASN A 81 7.90 25.64 6.81
N GLN A 82 7.73 26.01 5.55
CA GLN A 82 8.77 25.77 4.56
C GLN A 82 9.93 26.75 4.80
N SER A 83 11.14 26.23 4.99
CA SER A 83 12.36 27.03 5.14
C SER A 83 13.25 27.03 3.89
N SER A 84 12.99 26.11 2.95
CA SER A 84 13.61 26.03 1.62
C SER A 84 12.74 25.23 0.68
N GLY A 85 12.72 25.53 -0.62
CA GLY A 85 11.99 24.79 -1.64
C GLY A 85 11.26 25.68 -2.65
N PRO A 86 10.18 25.20 -3.30
CA PRO A 86 9.51 25.92 -4.39
C PRO A 86 8.91 27.27 -4.02
N PHE A 87 8.47 27.45 -2.78
CA PHE A 87 7.89 28.72 -2.33
C PHE A 87 8.94 29.63 -1.68
N VAL A 88 9.93 29.05 -1.01
CA VAL A 88 11.01 29.77 -0.33
C VAL A 88 12.34 29.36 -0.94
N GLY A 89 12.81 30.13 -1.92
CA GLY A 89 14.05 29.85 -2.66
C GLY A 89 15.23 30.67 -2.18
N PRO A 90 16.43 30.42 -2.71
CA PRO A 90 17.68 31.06 -2.30
C PRO A 90 17.85 32.49 -2.85
N LEU A 91 17.02 32.93 -3.78
CA LEU A 91 17.18 34.23 -4.45
C LEU A 91 16.26 35.29 -3.85
N PRO A 92 16.65 36.56 -3.76
CA PRO A 92 15.85 37.61 -3.11
C PRO A 92 14.44 37.83 -3.70
N PHE A 93 14.25 37.59 -4.98
CA PHE A 93 12.95 37.67 -5.63
C PHE A 93 12.07 36.44 -5.41
N TRP A 94 12.60 35.37 -4.78
CA TRP A 94 11.87 34.15 -4.42
C TRP A 94 11.25 34.29 -3.03
N ASN A 95 10.30 35.18 -2.92
CA ASN A 95 9.73 35.70 -1.67
C ASN A 95 8.39 35.05 -1.31
N GLY A 96 8.13 33.83 -1.75
CA GLY A 96 6.94 33.08 -1.38
C GLY A 96 6.98 32.57 0.06
N SER A 97 5.87 32.03 0.53
CA SER A 97 5.75 31.46 1.87
C SER A 97 4.85 30.24 1.87
N TRP A 98 5.07 29.35 2.85
CA TRP A 98 4.20 28.22 3.12
C TRP A 98 4.15 27.98 4.62
N HIS A 99 2.95 28.03 5.19
CA HIS A 99 2.66 27.80 6.59
C HIS A 99 1.49 26.83 6.69
N HIS A 100 1.70 25.69 7.33
CA HIS A 100 0.67 24.69 7.55
C HIS A 100 0.46 24.49 9.05
N LYS A 101 -0.77 24.63 9.51
CA LYS A 101 -1.19 24.45 10.88
C LYS A 101 -2.13 23.27 10.98
N HIS A 102 -1.83 22.36 11.88
CA HIS A 102 -2.66 21.21 12.23
C HIS A 102 -3.30 21.46 13.59
N LEU A 103 -4.61 21.53 13.62
CA LEU A 103 -5.42 21.73 14.83
C LEU A 103 -6.21 20.47 15.14
N PHE A 104 -6.16 20.06 16.40
CA PHE A 104 -6.85 18.87 16.91
C PHE A 104 -7.88 19.32 17.94
N GLU A 105 -9.15 19.09 17.64
CA GLU A 105 -10.28 19.57 18.43
C GLU A 105 -11.10 18.39 18.94
N LYS A 106 -11.55 18.46 20.22
CA LYS A 106 -12.51 17.51 20.75
C LYS A 106 -13.90 17.79 20.16
N ASP A 107 -14.61 16.73 19.79
CA ASP A 107 -15.97 16.78 19.27
C ASP A 107 -16.84 15.73 20.00
N GLY A 108 -16.77 15.75 21.33
CA GLY A 108 -17.37 14.74 22.21
C GLY A 108 -16.35 13.81 22.85
N VAL A 109 -16.82 12.77 23.52
CA VAL A 109 -15.96 11.82 24.26
C VAL A 109 -15.17 10.93 23.31
N ASN A 110 -15.81 10.41 22.26
CA ASN A 110 -15.24 9.44 21.32
C ASN A 110 -15.20 9.98 19.88
N SER A 111 -15.14 11.30 19.72
CA SER A 111 -15.07 11.93 18.41
C SER A 111 -14.14 13.13 18.46
N SER A 112 -13.44 13.37 17.36
CA SER A 112 -12.52 14.50 17.24
C SER A 112 -12.46 15.04 15.81
N ILE A 113 -11.95 16.26 15.67
CA ILE A 113 -11.81 16.94 14.39
C ILE A 113 -10.35 17.31 14.21
N LEU A 114 -9.79 16.96 13.05
CA LEU A 114 -8.56 17.52 12.52
C LEU A 114 -8.91 18.66 11.57
N ARG A 115 -8.33 19.83 11.82
CA ARG A 115 -8.40 20.97 10.91
C ARG A 115 -7.00 21.32 10.45
N ASP A 116 -6.79 21.24 9.14
CA ASP A 116 -5.57 21.65 8.47
C ASP A 116 -5.78 23.03 7.83
N GLU A 117 -4.96 24.00 8.19
CA GLU A 117 -4.99 25.36 7.66
C GLU A 117 -3.67 25.66 6.96
N ILE A 118 -3.70 25.96 5.66
CA ILE A 118 -2.52 26.27 4.87
C ILE A 118 -2.62 27.69 4.34
N ASN A 119 -1.65 28.52 4.73
CA ASN A 119 -1.44 29.84 4.17
C ASN A 119 -0.20 29.82 3.30
N TYR A 120 -0.32 30.26 2.05
CA TYR A 120 0.81 30.26 1.13
C TYR A 120 0.80 31.45 0.18
N ASP A 121 2.00 31.91 -0.17
CA ASP A 121 2.24 32.91 -1.19
C ASP A 121 3.19 32.35 -2.24
N PHE A 122 2.89 32.64 -3.51
CA PHE A 122 3.78 32.26 -4.60
C PHE A 122 4.99 33.19 -4.67
N PRO A 123 6.16 32.64 -5.05
CA PRO A 123 7.26 33.49 -5.45
C PRO A 123 6.87 34.35 -6.67
N MET A 124 7.45 35.54 -6.80
CA MET A 124 7.21 36.46 -7.92
C MET A 124 5.74 36.89 -8.07
N ASN A 125 5.00 37.04 -6.97
CA ASN A 125 3.63 37.58 -7.02
C ASN A 125 3.59 38.97 -7.67
N PRO A 126 2.55 39.27 -8.52
CA PRO A 126 1.31 38.49 -8.77
C PRO A 126 1.40 37.39 -9.84
N PHE A 127 2.46 37.34 -10.63
CA PHE A 127 2.58 36.38 -11.75
C PHE A 127 2.56 34.91 -11.25
N GLY A 128 3.23 34.60 -10.14
CA GLY A 128 3.22 33.27 -9.56
C GLY A 128 1.81 32.77 -9.20
N SER A 129 0.97 33.65 -8.66
CA SER A 129 -0.42 33.34 -8.32
C SER A 129 -1.28 33.10 -9.55
N LEU A 130 -1.10 33.90 -10.61
CA LEU A 130 -1.88 33.82 -11.83
C LEU A 130 -1.71 32.46 -12.53
N PHE A 131 -0.48 31.95 -12.59
CA PHE A 131 -0.17 30.70 -13.28
C PHE A 131 -0.19 29.46 -12.34
N GLY A 132 0.13 29.64 -11.05
CA GLY A 132 0.26 28.53 -10.08
C GLY A 132 -0.98 28.29 -9.22
N GLY A 133 -1.81 29.31 -9.00
CA GLY A 133 -2.87 29.30 -7.99
C GLY A 133 -3.90 28.17 -8.19
N TRP A 134 -4.49 28.08 -9.39
CA TRP A 134 -5.45 27.03 -9.70
C TRP A 134 -4.85 25.62 -9.60
N TYR A 135 -3.65 25.44 -10.12
CA TYR A 135 -2.97 24.15 -10.09
C TYR A 135 -2.67 23.69 -8.65
N THR A 136 -2.10 24.57 -7.84
CA THR A 136 -1.77 24.30 -6.43
C THR A 136 -3.03 23.98 -5.63
N ARG A 137 -4.11 24.77 -5.79
CA ARG A 137 -5.37 24.51 -5.12
C ARG A 137 -5.94 23.12 -5.47
N LYS A 138 -5.96 22.79 -6.76
CA LYS A 138 -6.41 21.46 -7.22
C LYS A 138 -5.56 20.33 -6.63
N ARG A 139 -4.24 20.51 -6.55
CA ARG A 139 -3.33 19.50 -5.94
C ARG A 139 -3.58 19.35 -4.45
N LEU A 140 -3.77 20.47 -3.73
CA LEU A 140 -4.14 20.44 -2.30
C LEU A 140 -5.47 19.69 -2.08
N GLU A 141 -6.50 20.01 -2.84
CA GLU A 141 -7.79 19.33 -2.76
C GLU A 141 -7.63 17.80 -2.94
N GLN A 142 -6.89 17.35 -3.95
CA GLN A 142 -6.62 15.94 -4.19
C GLN A 142 -5.83 15.29 -3.05
N MET A 143 -4.78 15.94 -2.59
CA MET A 143 -3.92 15.45 -1.51
C MET A 143 -4.69 15.33 -0.19
N PHE A 144 -5.48 16.33 0.16
CA PHE A 144 -6.25 16.31 1.40
C PHE A 144 -7.46 15.38 1.36
N ALA A 145 -8.06 15.14 0.18
CA ALA A 145 -9.04 14.08 0.03
C ALA A 145 -8.44 12.70 0.34
N TYR A 146 -7.24 12.41 -0.20
CA TYR A 146 -6.49 11.19 0.12
C TYR A 146 -6.18 11.10 1.61
N ARG A 147 -5.61 12.16 2.21
CA ARG A 147 -5.24 12.21 3.63
C ARG A 147 -6.43 11.97 4.55
N ARG A 148 -7.58 12.62 4.29
CA ARG A 148 -8.81 12.41 5.06
C ARG A 148 -9.27 10.95 5.00
N ASN A 149 -9.28 10.35 3.81
CA ASN A 149 -9.68 8.96 3.63
C ASN A 149 -8.76 8.00 4.39
N VAL A 150 -7.45 8.14 4.23
CA VAL A 150 -6.46 7.28 4.90
C VAL A 150 -6.54 7.44 6.42
N THR A 151 -6.46 8.66 6.94
CA THR A 151 -6.50 8.91 8.39
C THR A 151 -7.77 8.36 9.04
N LYS A 152 -8.94 8.63 8.43
CA LYS A 152 -10.22 8.12 8.95
C LYS A 152 -10.25 6.60 8.99
N ASN A 153 -9.95 5.95 7.88
CA ASN A 153 -10.05 4.50 7.79
C ASN A 153 -8.98 3.75 8.59
N ASP A 154 -7.76 4.30 8.66
CA ASP A 154 -6.70 3.75 9.52
C ASP A 154 -7.14 3.80 10.98
N LEU A 155 -7.62 4.95 11.47
CA LEU A 155 -8.07 5.10 12.85
C LEU A 155 -9.25 4.18 13.20
N ILE A 156 -10.24 4.05 12.29
CA ILE A 156 -11.38 3.16 12.49
C ILE A 156 -10.91 1.70 12.59
N SER A 157 -10.08 1.24 11.66
CA SER A 157 -9.62 -0.14 11.64
C SER A 157 -8.68 -0.46 12.80
N GLN A 158 -7.77 0.46 13.15
CA GLN A 158 -6.86 0.31 14.27
C GLN A 158 -7.58 0.33 15.63
N ALA A 159 -8.71 1.04 15.76
CA ALA A 159 -9.52 1.08 16.98
C ALA A 159 -10.24 -0.25 17.29
N LYS A 160 -10.30 -1.18 16.34
CA LYS A 160 -10.83 -2.54 16.58
C LYS A 160 -9.92 -3.35 17.54
N TYR A 161 -8.62 -3.04 17.59
CA TYR A 161 -7.69 -3.64 18.54
C TYR A 161 -7.60 -2.80 19.82
N ARG A 162 -7.85 -3.44 20.97
CA ARG A 162 -7.85 -2.79 22.28
C ARG A 162 -6.78 -3.31 23.25
N GLY A 163 -5.87 -4.16 22.72
CA GLY A 163 -4.76 -4.71 23.50
C GLY A 163 -3.59 -3.75 23.67
N ALA A 164 -2.57 -4.20 24.38
CA ALA A 164 -1.28 -3.52 24.46
C ALA A 164 -0.60 -3.47 23.09
N PRO A 165 0.28 -2.49 22.83
CA PRO A 165 1.08 -2.47 21.60
C PRO A 165 1.77 -3.81 21.35
N LEU A 166 1.68 -4.32 20.13
CA LEU A 166 2.31 -5.57 19.71
C LEU A 166 3.76 -5.34 19.30
N ASP A 167 4.60 -6.34 19.54
CA ASP A 167 5.95 -6.42 18.99
C ASP A 167 5.97 -7.35 17.78
N ILE A 168 6.20 -6.79 16.60
CA ILE A 168 5.99 -7.46 15.31
C ILE A 168 7.32 -7.52 14.54
N ALA A 169 7.64 -8.70 14.01
CA ALA A 169 8.75 -8.85 13.07
C ALA A 169 8.22 -9.07 11.64
N ILE A 170 8.85 -8.41 10.65
CA ILE A 170 8.40 -8.47 9.25
C ILE A 170 9.54 -8.75 8.29
N THR A 171 9.37 -9.73 7.40
CA THR A 171 10.21 -9.88 6.20
C THR A 171 9.56 -9.22 5.00
N GLY A 172 10.37 -8.72 4.07
CA GLY A 172 9.83 -8.05 2.88
C GLY A 172 9.30 -6.64 3.14
N GLY A 173 9.72 -6.00 4.24
CA GLY A 173 9.32 -4.64 4.63
C GLY A 173 9.60 -3.56 3.58
N SER A 174 10.60 -3.72 2.72
CA SER A 174 10.92 -2.82 1.61
C SER A 174 10.09 -3.05 0.34
N GLY A 175 9.27 -4.11 0.29
CA GLY A 175 8.40 -4.42 -0.84
C GLY A 175 7.16 -3.53 -0.89
N LEU A 176 6.36 -3.66 -1.97
CA LEU A 176 5.15 -2.86 -2.19
C LEU A 176 4.19 -2.90 -1.00
N ILE A 177 3.90 -4.09 -0.48
CA ILE A 177 2.98 -4.27 0.65
C ILE A 177 3.66 -3.83 1.95
N GLY A 178 4.89 -4.30 2.20
CA GLY A 178 5.61 -4.04 3.45
C GLY A 178 5.88 -2.56 3.70
N SER A 179 6.23 -1.79 2.65
CA SER A 179 6.48 -0.35 2.75
C SER A 179 5.24 0.47 3.12
N GLY A 180 4.04 -0.02 2.83
CA GLY A 180 2.79 0.58 3.30
C GLY A 180 2.32 0.03 4.65
N LEU A 181 2.59 -1.26 4.94
CA LEU A 181 2.17 -1.93 6.17
C LEU A 181 2.92 -1.43 7.40
N ILE A 182 4.25 -1.26 7.30
CA ILE A 182 5.05 -0.78 8.43
C ILE A 182 4.54 0.57 8.95
N PRO A 183 4.38 1.61 8.11
CA PRO A 183 3.79 2.87 8.54
C PRO A 183 2.40 2.74 9.15
N TYR A 184 1.57 1.85 8.62
CA TYR A 184 0.24 1.59 9.17
C TYR A 184 0.30 0.98 10.58
N LEU A 185 1.19 0.00 10.82
CA LEU A 185 1.38 -0.64 12.12
C LEU A 185 1.99 0.33 13.14
N THR A 186 2.98 1.11 12.74
CA THR A 186 3.64 2.07 13.64
C THR A 186 2.74 3.24 14.00
N THR A 187 1.88 3.75 13.08
CA THR A 187 0.86 4.75 13.43
C THR A 187 -0.19 4.19 14.40
N ALA A 188 -0.42 2.88 14.40
CA ALA A 188 -1.23 2.20 15.40
C ALA A 188 -0.57 2.14 16.80
N GLY A 189 0.73 2.43 16.89
CA GLY A 189 1.52 2.36 18.12
C GLY A 189 2.23 1.02 18.34
N HIS A 190 2.21 0.11 17.35
CA HIS A 190 2.93 -1.15 17.43
C HIS A 190 4.43 -0.96 17.17
N SER A 191 5.27 -1.81 17.78
CA SER A 191 6.69 -1.94 17.46
C SER A 191 6.87 -2.85 16.25
N VAL A 192 7.68 -2.43 15.27
CA VAL A 192 7.93 -3.23 14.07
C VAL A 192 9.42 -3.31 13.78
N GLU A 193 9.96 -4.52 13.72
CA GLU A 193 11.34 -4.78 13.32
C GLU A 193 11.40 -5.47 11.94
N ASN A 194 12.20 -4.90 11.05
CA ASN A 194 12.47 -5.49 9.74
C ASN A 194 13.45 -6.65 9.82
N ILE A 195 13.12 -7.77 9.21
CA ILE A 195 14.06 -8.89 8.99
C ILE A 195 14.64 -8.75 7.59
N VAL A 196 15.92 -8.40 7.49
CA VAL A 196 16.59 -8.06 6.23
C VAL A 196 17.61 -9.12 5.80
N ARG A 197 17.79 -9.30 4.49
CA ARG A 197 18.77 -10.27 3.92
C ARG A 197 20.20 -9.75 3.92
N GLY A 198 20.37 -8.44 4.01
CA GLY A 198 21.67 -7.78 4.03
C GLY A 198 22.23 -7.58 5.42
N ARG A 199 23.19 -6.66 5.56
CA ARG A 199 23.70 -6.23 6.85
C ARG A 199 22.60 -5.42 7.57
N PRO A 200 22.14 -5.89 8.76
CA PRO A 200 21.08 -5.18 9.47
C PRO A 200 21.59 -3.83 10.01
N GLN A 201 20.73 -2.83 9.99
CA GLN A 201 20.91 -1.55 10.65
C GLN A 201 20.42 -1.66 12.10
N LYS A 202 20.63 -0.62 12.90
CA LYS A 202 20.10 -0.56 14.27
C LYS A 202 18.57 -0.67 14.25
N GLY A 203 18.01 -1.65 14.95
CA GLY A 203 16.57 -1.94 14.98
C GLY A 203 16.09 -2.85 13.84
N GLU A 204 17.02 -3.48 13.12
CA GLU A 204 16.70 -4.52 12.14
C GLU A 204 17.26 -5.88 12.57
N LEU A 205 16.61 -6.93 12.14
CA LEU A 205 17.00 -8.33 12.31
C LEU A 205 17.56 -8.88 11.00
N SER A 206 18.48 -9.86 11.11
CA SER A 206 19.09 -10.47 9.92
C SER A 206 18.49 -11.84 9.62
N TRP A 207 18.42 -12.21 8.35
CA TRP A 207 18.15 -13.57 7.91
C TRP A 207 18.84 -13.89 6.60
N ASN A 208 19.17 -15.16 6.39
CA ASN A 208 19.71 -15.65 5.12
C ASN A 208 19.15 -17.04 4.81
N PRO A 209 18.07 -17.14 4.01
CA PRO A 209 17.47 -18.43 3.65
C PRO A 209 18.41 -19.40 2.93
N LYS A 210 19.41 -18.87 2.19
CA LYS A 210 20.39 -19.71 1.48
C LYS A 210 21.39 -20.35 2.44
N LYS A 211 21.69 -19.71 3.58
CA LYS A 211 22.59 -20.20 4.63
C LYS A 211 21.86 -20.84 5.80
N GLY A 212 20.54 -20.81 5.83
CA GLY A 212 19.74 -21.32 6.94
C GLY A 212 19.91 -20.53 8.25
N THR A 213 20.20 -19.21 8.19
CA THR A 213 20.44 -18.40 9.39
C THR A 213 19.38 -17.30 9.54
N ILE A 214 18.95 -17.06 10.78
CA ILE A 214 17.99 -16.01 11.14
C ILE A 214 18.28 -15.53 12.58
N SER A 215 18.12 -14.22 12.82
CA SER A 215 18.15 -13.64 14.17
C SER A 215 17.02 -14.20 15.03
N SER A 216 17.20 -14.25 16.35
CA SER A 216 16.15 -14.70 17.25
C SER A 216 14.88 -13.85 17.11
N LEU A 217 13.74 -14.53 17.07
CA LEU A 217 12.39 -13.94 17.07
C LEU A 217 11.67 -14.23 18.40
N GLU A 218 12.45 -14.55 19.45
CA GLU A 218 11.94 -14.86 20.79
C GLU A 218 11.09 -13.73 21.35
N GLY A 219 9.89 -14.05 21.83
CA GLY A 219 8.99 -13.10 22.48
C GLY A 219 8.26 -12.13 21.56
N LYS A 220 8.36 -12.25 20.23
CA LYS A 220 7.53 -11.49 19.30
C LYS A 220 6.06 -11.93 19.42
N ASP A 221 5.13 -10.96 19.32
CA ASP A 221 3.70 -11.26 19.33
C ASP A 221 3.21 -11.81 17.99
N ALA A 222 3.76 -11.28 16.89
CA ALA A 222 3.42 -11.71 15.54
C ALA A 222 4.63 -11.67 14.61
N VAL A 223 4.66 -12.58 13.63
CA VAL A 223 5.62 -12.57 12.54
C VAL A 223 4.87 -12.49 11.21
N ILE A 224 5.29 -11.55 10.35
CA ILE A 224 4.70 -11.34 9.02
C ILE A 224 5.76 -11.69 7.97
N HIS A 225 5.46 -12.68 7.13
CA HIS A 225 6.36 -13.14 6.10
C HIS A 225 5.86 -12.76 4.71
N LEU A 226 6.37 -11.62 4.18
CA LEU A 226 6.04 -11.09 2.84
C LEU A 226 7.19 -11.24 1.84
N ALA A 227 8.35 -11.73 2.28
CA ALA A 227 9.51 -11.83 1.40
C ALA A 227 9.35 -12.96 0.38
N GLY A 228 9.70 -12.66 -0.87
CA GLY A 228 9.74 -13.60 -1.98
C GLY A 228 10.39 -12.93 -3.18
N GLU A 229 11.00 -13.71 -4.06
CA GLU A 229 11.51 -13.17 -5.32
C GLU A 229 10.36 -12.61 -6.17
N PRO A 230 10.46 -11.38 -6.68
CA PRO A 230 9.43 -10.83 -7.55
C PRO A 230 9.17 -11.76 -8.75
N ILE A 231 7.89 -12.07 -9.00
CA ILE A 231 7.48 -12.91 -10.14
C ILE A 231 7.75 -12.24 -11.48
N SER A 232 7.83 -10.90 -11.49
CA SER A 232 8.25 -10.11 -12.64
C SER A 232 9.07 -8.90 -12.17
N LYS A 233 10.15 -8.61 -12.88
CA LYS A 233 10.86 -7.32 -12.80
C LYS A 233 10.74 -6.68 -14.18
N PRO A 234 9.81 -5.75 -14.40
CA PRO A 234 9.64 -5.15 -15.72
C PRO A 234 10.87 -4.35 -16.11
N ILE A 235 11.32 -4.51 -17.37
CA ILE A 235 12.36 -3.66 -17.97
C ILE A 235 11.77 -2.27 -18.16
N ALA A 236 12.51 -1.23 -17.76
CA ALA A 236 12.07 0.17 -17.81
C ALA A 236 10.68 0.42 -17.18
N GLY A 237 10.25 -0.43 -16.24
CA GLY A 237 8.96 -0.31 -15.56
C GLY A 237 7.73 -0.68 -16.40
N MET A 238 7.89 -1.16 -17.63
CA MET A 238 6.78 -1.39 -18.55
C MET A 238 6.74 -2.80 -19.16
N VAL A 239 7.88 -3.43 -19.45
CA VAL A 239 7.91 -4.71 -20.17
C VAL A 239 8.25 -5.84 -19.21
N PRO A 240 7.31 -6.76 -18.91
CA PRO A 240 7.58 -7.94 -18.10
C PRO A 240 8.56 -8.87 -18.80
N ILE A 241 9.39 -9.57 -18.01
CA ILE A 241 10.36 -10.56 -18.54
C ILE A 241 9.75 -11.95 -18.48
N PRO A 242 9.84 -12.77 -19.53
CA PRO A 242 9.40 -14.17 -19.51
C PRO A 242 10.10 -15.00 -18.43
N TRP A 243 9.44 -16.04 -17.93
CA TRP A 243 10.04 -16.94 -16.96
C TRP A 243 11.01 -17.91 -17.64
N THR A 244 12.31 -17.72 -17.41
CA THR A 244 13.34 -18.70 -17.70
C THR A 244 13.31 -19.84 -16.66
N GLN A 245 13.93 -20.98 -16.93
CA GLN A 245 14.07 -22.08 -15.95
C GLN A 245 14.76 -21.59 -14.66
N TRP A 246 15.77 -20.75 -14.78
CA TRP A 246 16.44 -20.13 -13.63
C TRP A 246 15.47 -19.28 -12.82
N LYS A 247 14.65 -18.44 -13.48
CA LYS A 247 13.67 -17.57 -12.79
C LYS A 247 12.59 -18.40 -12.11
N ARG A 248 12.12 -19.47 -12.73
CA ARG A 248 11.18 -20.42 -12.10
C ARG A 248 11.76 -21.00 -10.81
N LYS A 249 12.99 -21.49 -10.86
CA LYS A 249 13.71 -22.03 -9.69
C LYS A 249 13.83 -20.99 -8.59
N GLU A 250 14.26 -19.77 -8.89
CA GLU A 250 14.37 -18.67 -7.93
C GLU A 250 13.00 -18.30 -7.28
N ILE A 251 11.93 -18.30 -8.09
CA ILE A 251 10.57 -18.05 -7.58
C ILE A 251 10.16 -19.14 -6.57
N LEU A 252 10.40 -20.41 -6.88
CA LEU A 252 10.08 -21.53 -5.99
C LEU A 252 10.95 -21.51 -4.74
N GLU A 253 12.27 -21.50 -4.89
CA GLU A 253 13.21 -21.61 -3.78
C GLU A 253 13.13 -20.43 -2.81
N SER A 254 12.96 -19.21 -3.30
CA SER A 254 12.85 -18.03 -2.44
C SER A 254 11.63 -18.10 -1.51
N ARG A 255 10.55 -18.72 -1.95
CA ARG A 255 9.31 -18.90 -1.20
C ARG A 255 9.40 -20.08 -0.24
N VAL A 256 9.74 -21.24 -0.76
CA VAL A 256 9.78 -22.48 0.03
C VAL A 256 10.87 -22.42 1.11
N ASN A 257 12.11 -22.09 0.73
CA ASN A 257 13.22 -22.05 1.68
C ASN A 257 13.07 -20.91 2.71
N GLY A 258 12.55 -19.77 2.28
CA GLY A 258 12.29 -18.64 3.17
C GLY A 258 11.24 -18.97 4.23
N THR A 259 10.09 -19.49 3.79
CA THR A 259 9.00 -19.88 4.69
C THR A 259 9.41 -21.02 5.62
N LYS A 260 10.10 -22.03 5.10
CA LYS A 260 10.59 -23.16 5.88
C LYS A 260 11.54 -22.69 7.00
N LEU A 261 12.52 -21.85 6.68
CA LEU A 261 13.46 -21.33 7.67
C LEU A 261 12.74 -20.58 8.80
N ILE A 262 11.77 -19.72 8.46
CA ILE A 262 11.01 -19.00 9.49
C ILE A 262 10.18 -19.95 10.32
N ALA A 263 9.45 -20.86 9.70
CA ALA A 263 8.58 -21.79 10.41
C ALA A 263 9.36 -22.72 11.37
N GLU A 264 10.50 -23.27 10.91
CA GLU A 264 11.37 -24.11 11.74
C GLU A 264 11.98 -23.31 12.90
N HIS A 265 12.41 -22.07 12.65
CA HIS A 265 12.92 -21.20 13.69
C HIS A 265 11.85 -20.89 14.74
N LEU A 266 10.63 -20.50 14.32
CA LEU A 266 9.55 -20.21 15.26
C LEU A 266 9.15 -21.42 16.09
N ALA A 267 9.14 -22.61 15.49
CA ALA A 267 8.86 -23.87 16.18
C ALA A 267 9.90 -24.23 17.25
N SER A 268 11.13 -23.70 17.15
CA SER A 268 12.22 -23.96 18.08
C SER A 268 12.28 -22.98 19.26
N LEU A 269 11.46 -21.92 19.29
CA LEU A 269 11.49 -20.88 20.31
C LEU A 269 10.82 -21.35 21.61
N ASN A 270 11.30 -20.85 22.76
CA ASN A 270 10.65 -21.06 24.06
C ASN A 270 9.36 -20.21 24.19
N LYS A 271 9.37 -19.02 23.61
CA LYS A 271 8.23 -18.09 23.57
C LYS A 271 7.92 -17.73 22.13
N PRO A 272 7.32 -18.63 21.35
CA PRO A 272 6.97 -18.36 19.96
C PRO A 272 5.89 -17.29 19.84
N PRO A 273 5.77 -16.63 18.66
CA PRO A 273 4.70 -15.70 18.41
C PRO A 273 3.33 -16.39 18.40
N LYS A 274 2.29 -15.65 18.74
CA LYS A 274 0.90 -16.16 18.66
C LYS A 274 0.46 -16.45 17.24
N VAL A 275 1.00 -15.71 16.27
CA VAL A 275 0.61 -15.81 14.86
C VAL A 275 1.78 -15.63 13.91
N LEU A 276 1.79 -16.47 12.88
CA LEU A 276 2.60 -16.30 11.67
C LEU A 276 1.67 -15.98 10.49
N VAL A 277 1.77 -14.78 9.94
CA VAL A 277 1.02 -14.38 8.73
C VAL A 277 1.95 -14.50 7.53
N CYS A 278 1.65 -15.45 6.65
CA CYS A 278 2.43 -15.74 5.44
C CYS A 278 1.74 -15.19 4.20
N ALA A 279 2.48 -14.50 3.33
CA ALA A 279 2.02 -14.27 1.97
C ALA A 279 1.82 -15.60 1.25
N SER A 280 0.78 -15.65 0.43
CA SER A 280 0.45 -16.68 -0.53
C SER A 280 -0.16 -16.00 -1.76
N ALA A 281 -0.77 -16.72 -2.68
CA ALA A 281 -1.35 -16.10 -3.88
C ALA A 281 -2.60 -16.85 -4.36
N ILE A 282 -3.55 -16.10 -4.95
CA ILE A 282 -4.73 -16.71 -5.62
C ILE A 282 -4.33 -17.59 -6.79
N GLY A 283 -3.09 -17.48 -7.29
CA GLY A 283 -2.52 -18.43 -8.24
C GLY A 283 -2.51 -19.89 -7.77
N TYR A 284 -2.80 -20.15 -6.49
CA TYR A 284 -3.11 -21.48 -5.98
C TYR A 284 -4.16 -22.21 -6.81
N TYR A 285 -5.17 -21.48 -7.31
CA TYR A 285 -6.32 -22.06 -8.01
C TYR A 285 -6.06 -22.33 -9.49
N GLY A 286 -5.05 -21.71 -10.09
CA GLY A 286 -4.85 -21.74 -11.53
C GLY A 286 -6.02 -21.10 -12.30
N ASP A 287 -6.13 -21.40 -13.59
CA ASP A 287 -7.28 -20.95 -14.39
C ASP A 287 -8.56 -21.70 -13.97
N SER A 288 -9.53 -20.98 -13.45
CA SER A 288 -10.82 -21.51 -12.97
C SER A 288 -12.01 -21.15 -13.89
N GLY A 289 -11.74 -20.54 -15.04
CA GLY A 289 -12.77 -20.11 -16.00
C GLY A 289 -13.78 -19.15 -15.35
N ASP A 290 -15.07 -19.51 -15.37
CA ASP A 290 -16.15 -18.75 -14.76
C ASP A 290 -16.48 -19.18 -13.32
N SER A 291 -15.87 -20.26 -12.85
CA SER A 291 -16.15 -20.81 -11.52
C SER A 291 -15.64 -19.87 -10.43
N LYS A 292 -16.48 -19.63 -9.41
CA LYS A 292 -16.08 -18.92 -8.19
C LYS A 292 -15.28 -19.89 -7.31
N VAL A 293 -14.09 -19.47 -6.85
CA VAL A 293 -13.19 -20.30 -6.05
C VAL A 293 -13.07 -19.78 -4.63
N SER A 294 -13.18 -20.68 -3.66
CA SER A 294 -13.02 -20.45 -2.22
C SER A 294 -11.75 -21.13 -1.71
N GLU A 295 -11.43 -20.94 -0.44
CA GLU A 295 -10.26 -21.56 0.21
C GLU A 295 -10.28 -23.10 0.16
N ASN A 296 -11.46 -23.70 0.05
CA ASN A 296 -11.67 -25.15 -0.06
C ASN A 296 -11.55 -25.68 -1.51
N SER A 297 -11.42 -24.80 -2.49
CA SER A 297 -11.29 -25.19 -3.89
C SER A 297 -9.95 -25.89 -4.13
N LYS A 298 -9.96 -26.82 -5.10
CA LYS A 298 -8.77 -27.62 -5.48
C LYS A 298 -7.65 -26.72 -6.00
N ASN A 299 -6.41 -27.18 -5.79
CA ASN A 299 -5.22 -26.58 -6.40
C ASN A 299 -5.25 -26.74 -7.92
N GLY A 300 -4.83 -25.71 -8.65
CA GLY A 300 -4.68 -25.75 -10.10
C GLY A 300 -3.56 -26.66 -10.56
N ASN A 301 -3.43 -26.82 -11.87
CA ASN A 301 -2.50 -27.77 -12.50
C ASN A 301 -1.29 -27.09 -13.17
N ASP A 302 -1.20 -25.74 -13.14
CA ASP A 302 -0.08 -25.00 -13.72
C ASP A 302 1.12 -24.92 -12.76
N TYR A 303 2.26 -24.45 -13.29
CA TYR A 303 3.48 -24.35 -12.50
C TYR A 303 3.32 -23.40 -11.30
N PHE A 304 2.61 -22.28 -11.44
CA PHE A 304 2.49 -21.34 -10.36
C PHE A 304 1.60 -21.86 -9.25
N SER A 305 0.54 -22.58 -9.56
CA SER A 305 -0.29 -23.26 -8.56
C SER A 305 0.49 -24.33 -7.80
N TYR A 306 1.40 -25.06 -8.48
CA TYR A 306 2.35 -25.95 -7.82
C TYR A 306 3.28 -25.20 -6.85
N VAL A 307 3.85 -24.06 -7.28
CA VAL A 307 4.70 -23.22 -6.43
C VAL A 307 3.95 -22.78 -5.16
N VAL A 308 2.71 -22.29 -5.31
CA VAL A 308 1.92 -21.81 -4.17
C VAL A 308 1.60 -22.94 -3.19
N LYS A 309 1.23 -24.13 -3.69
CA LYS A 309 1.02 -25.31 -2.85
C LYS A 309 2.24 -25.69 -2.04
N LYS A 310 3.43 -25.69 -2.66
CA LYS A 310 4.70 -25.97 -1.97
C LYS A 310 5.07 -24.87 -0.97
N TRP A 311 4.73 -23.64 -1.29
CA TRP A 311 4.95 -22.48 -0.42
C TRP A 311 4.14 -22.56 0.88
N GLU A 312 2.83 -22.82 0.78
CA GLU A 312 1.96 -23.00 1.96
C GLU A 312 2.42 -24.20 2.82
N ALA A 313 2.76 -25.33 2.18
CA ALA A 313 3.26 -26.52 2.88
C ALA A 313 4.59 -26.29 3.64
N ALA A 314 5.39 -25.31 3.25
CA ALA A 314 6.67 -25.03 3.90
C ALA A 314 6.55 -24.45 5.32
N ALA A 315 5.35 -24.03 5.73
CA ALA A 315 5.08 -23.55 7.09
C ALA A 315 4.63 -24.64 8.07
N GLN A 316 4.67 -25.93 7.67
CA GLN A 316 4.10 -27.03 8.45
C GLN A 316 4.70 -27.13 9.87
N SER A 317 6.01 -26.91 10.04
CA SER A 317 6.65 -26.97 11.36
C SER A 317 6.09 -25.95 12.36
N ALA A 318 5.71 -24.76 11.91
CA ALA A 318 5.06 -23.76 12.76
C ALA A 318 3.64 -24.20 13.16
N ILE A 319 2.90 -24.85 12.24
CA ILE A 319 1.57 -25.41 12.52
C ILE A 319 1.67 -26.52 13.55
N ASP A 320 2.62 -27.45 13.37
CA ASP A 320 2.85 -28.60 14.26
C ASP A 320 3.28 -28.13 15.68
N ALA A 321 3.94 -26.98 15.76
CA ALA A 321 4.29 -26.33 17.02
C ALA A 321 3.13 -25.58 17.70
N GLY A 322 1.92 -25.61 17.12
CA GLY A 322 0.73 -24.95 17.65
C GLY A 322 0.64 -23.44 17.39
N ILE A 323 1.51 -22.88 16.54
CA ILE A 323 1.44 -21.47 16.15
C ILE A 323 0.29 -21.29 15.15
N ARG A 324 -0.55 -20.29 15.36
CA ARG A 324 -1.62 -19.93 14.41
C ARG A 324 -0.99 -19.40 13.11
N VAL A 325 -1.14 -20.13 12.02
CA VAL A 325 -0.63 -19.74 10.70
C VAL A 325 -1.76 -19.30 9.81
N VAL A 326 -1.61 -18.11 9.17
CA VAL A 326 -2.56 -17.56 8.20
C VAL A 326 -1.86 -17.42 6.86
N PHE A 327 -2.35 -18.10 5.82
CA PHE A 327 -1.86 -17.97 4.46
C PHE A 327 -2.73 -17.00 3.67
N LEU A 328 -2.22 -15.84 3.37
CA LEU A 328 -2.94 -14.83 2.60
C LEU A 328 -2.84 -15.13 1.10
N ARG A 329 -3.87 -15.74 0.52
CA ARG A 329 -3.97 -15.94 -0.94
C ARG A 329 -4.32 -14.61 -1.58
N ILE A 330 -3.28 -13.83 -1.89
CA ILE A 330 -3.36 -12.43 -2.31
C ILE A 330 -3.74 -12.36 -3.79
N ALA A 331 -4.77 -11.58 -4.09
CA ALA A 331 -5.08 -11.14 -5.45
C ALA A 331 -4.13 -10.03 -5.91
N PRO A 332 -4.00 -9.73 -7.22
CA PRO A 332 -3.24 -8.61 -7.71
C PRO A 332 -3.54 -7.32 -6.95
N VAL A 333 -2.51 -6.75 -6.31
CA VAL A 333 -2.62 -5.57 -5.47
C VAL A 333 -2.61 -4.31 -6.33
N MET A 334 -3.65 -3.49 -6.21
CA MET A 334 -3.78 -2.21 -6.90
C MET A 334 -2.97 -1.14 -6.18
N SER A 335 -1.89 -0.70 -6.80
CA SER A 335 -1.07 0.43 -6.36
C SER A 335 -0.35 1.05 -7.57
N PRO A 336 -0.32 2.39 -7.70
CA PRO A 336 0.46 3.05 -8.74
C PRO A 336 1.98 2.98 -8.50
N LEU A 337 2.41 2.56 -7.32
CA LEU A 337 3.82 2.41 -6.95
C LEU A 337 4.40 1.04 -7.33
N GLY A 338 3.57 0.07 -7.75
CA GLY A 338 4.02 -1.26 -8.12
C GLY A 338 2.92 -2.16 -8.67
N GLY A 339 3.32 -3.35 -9.14
CA GLY A 339 2.40 -4.37 -9.64
C GLY A 339 1.66 -4.01 -10.93
N ALA A 340 0.51 -4.64 -11.13
CA ALA A 340 -0.26 -4.51 -12.38
C ALA A 340 -0.70 -3.05 -12.65
N LEU A 341 -1.13 -2.31 -11.63
CA LEU A 341 -1.60 -0.93 -11.83
C LEU A 341 -0.46 0.03 -12.19
N GLN A 342 0.78 -0.20 -11.75
CA GLN A 342 1.91 0.60 -12.21
C GLN A 342 2.15 0.42 -13.70
N VAL A 343 2.23 -0.83 -14.17
CA VAL A 343 2.51 -1.15 -15.58
C VAL A 343 1.38 -0.70 -16.49
N LEU A 344 0.16 -1.20 -16.23
CA LEU A 344 -1.01 -0.91 -17.06
C LEU A 344 -1.47 0.55 -16.92
N GLY A 345 -1.31 1.14 -15.74
CA GLY A 345 -1.62 2.54 -15.49
C GLY A 345 -0.68 3.49 -16.23
N THR A 346 0.61 3.13 -16.38
CA THR A 346 1.54 3.91 -17.19
C THR A 346 1.14 3.89 -18.67
N ALA A 347 0.80 2.72 -19.21
CA ALA A 347 0.28 2.59 -20.57
C ALA A 347 -1.05 3.37 -20.76
N ALA A 348 -1.96 3.26 -19.79
CA ALA A 348 -3.24 3.95 -19.83
C ALA A 348 -3.10 5.47 -19.75
N LYS A 349 -2.12 6.02 -19.02
CA LYS A 349 -1.80 7.46 -19.02
C LYS A 349 -1.32 7.95 -20.40
N LEU A 350 -0.75 7.06 -21.21
CA LEU A 350 -0.36 7.33 -22.59
C LEU A 350 -1.50 7.06 -23.60
N GLY A 351 -2.73 6.82 -23.11
CA GLY A 351 -3.88 6.57 -23.95
C GLY A 351 -4.05 5.10 -24.39
N VAL A 352 -3.32 4.15 -23.79
CA VAL A 352 -3.36 2.74 -24.18
C VAL A 352 -3.92 1.89 -23.03
N SER A 353 -5.19 1.48 -23.13
CA SER A 353 -5.86 0.61 -22.14
C SER A 353 -6.78 -0.40 -22.83
N PRO A 354 -6.23 -1.26 -23.71
CA PRO A 354 -7.05 -2.18 -24.48
C PRO A 354 -7.51 -3.40 -23.66
N PRO A 355 -8.59 -4.06 -24.09
CA PRO A 355 -8.89 -5.41 -23.64
C PRO A 355 -7.78 -6.37 -24.03
N VAL A 356 -7.39 -7.23 -23.11
CA VAL A 356 -6.40 -8.30 -23.33
C VAL A 356 -7.15 -9.60 -23.68
N ALA A 357 -6.79 -10.24 -24.79
CA ALA A 357 -7.39 -11.52 -25.23
C ALA A 357 -8.94 -11.50 -25.22
N GLY A 358 -9.53 -10.39 -25.66
CA GLY A 358 -10.97 -10.19 -25.65
C GLY A 358 -11.57 -9.82 -24.28
N GLY A 359 -10.78 -9.85 -23.22
CA GLY A 359 -11.14 -9.33 -21.90
C GLY A 359 -12.25 -10.08 -21.15
N LYS A 360 -12.49 -11.35 -21.52
CA LYS A 360 -13.56 -12.17 -20.91
C LYS A 360 -13.16 -12.81 -19.59
N GLN A 361 -11.85 -12.94 -19.30
CA GLN A 361 -11.33 -13.55 -18.09
C GLN A 361 -11.68 -12.72 -16.85
N TRP A 362 -11.94 -13.40 -15.72
CA TRP A 362 -12.17 -12.79 -14.43
C TRP A 362 -10.85 -12.35 -13.81
N TRP A 363 -10.79 -11.11 -13.38
CA TRP A 363 -9.70 -10.54 -12.62
C TRP A 363 -10.17 -10.17 -11.22
N SER A 364 -9.75 -10.99 -10.24
CA SER A 364 -9.81 -10.59 -8.84
C SER A 364 -8.72 -9.58 -8.55
N TRP A 365 -8.98 -8.67 -7.66
CA TRP A 365 -8.08 -7.55 -7.32
C TRP A 365 -8.25 -7.16 -5.86
N ILE A 366 -7.29 -6.42 -5.30
CA ILE A 366 -7.42 -5.80 -3.99
C ILE A 366 -6.69 -4.45 -3.96
N SER A 367 -7.20 -3.45 -3.23
CA SER A 367 -6.47 -2.21 -3.00
C SER A 367 -5.27 -2.44 -2.08
N ILE A 368 -4.24 -1.61 -2.20
CA ILE A 368 -3.10 -1.67 -1.25
C ILE A 368 -3.57 -1.38 0.18
N ASP A 369 -4.54 -0.50 0.37
CA ASP A 369 -5.06 -0.15 1.69
C ASP A 369 -5.87 -1.30 2.31
N ASP A 370 -6.65 -2.04 1.50
CA ASP A 370 -7.34 -3.25 1.97
C ASP A 370 -6.37 -4.40 2.22
N MET A 371 -5.32 -4.53 1.38
CA MET A 371 -4.28 -5.53 1.63
C MET A 371 -3.60 -5.33 2.99
N ILE A 372 -3.23 -4.10 3.30
CA ILE A 372 -2.63 -3.72 4.59
C ILE A 372 -3.61 -3.97 5.74
N GLY A 373 -4.87 -3.56 5.58
CA GLY A 373 -5.93 -3.78 6.54
C GLY A 373 -6.20 -5.27 6.80
N ALA A 374 -6.23 -6.10 5.75
CA ALA A 374 -6.44 -7.55 5.87
C ALA A 374 -5.28 -8.26 6.58
N ILE A 375 -4.02 -7.83 6.38
CA ILE A 375 -2.88 -8.34 7.15
C ILE A 375 -3.07 -8.02 8.64
N TYR A 376 -3.38 -6.77 8.96
CA TYR A 376 -3.59 -6.36 10.35
C TYR A 376 -4.77 -7.11 10.99
N HIS A 377 -5.89 -7.21 10.27
CA HIS A 377 -7.04 -7.99 10.71
C HIS A 377 -6.68 -9.45 10.99
N SER A 378 -5.85 -10.06 10.14
CA SER A 378 -5.37 -11.44 10.35
C SER A 378 -4.49 -11.60 11.60
N ILE A 379 -3.79 -10.55 12.02
CA ILE A 379 -3.01 -10.57 13.28
C ILE A 379 -3.94 -10.58 14.49
N ILE A 380 -4.94 -9.68 14.50
CA ILE A 380 -5.80 -9.40 15.67
C ILE A 380 -7.04 -10.29 15.77
N THR A 381 -7.31 -11.15 14.78
CA THR A 381 -8.50 -12.00 14.71
C THR A 381 -8.11 -13.47 14.88
N ASP A 382 -8.31 -14.00 16.08
CA ASP A 382 -7.87 -15.35 16.44
C ASP A 382 -8.60 -16.46 15.67
N SER A 383 -9.82 -16.20 15.19
CA SER A 383 -10.60 -17.14 14.39
C SER A 383 -10.09 -17.33 12.95
N LEU A 384 -9.20 -16.45 12.47
CA LEU A 384 -8.57 -16.59 11.15
C LEU A 384 -7.33 -17.45 11.22
N TYR A 385 -7.36 -18.59 10.52
CA TYR A 385 -6.24 -19.51 10.36
C TYR A 385 -6.30 -20.25 9.01
N GLY A 386 -5.18 -20.87 8.63
CA GLY A 386 -5.05 -21.56 7.34
C GLY A 386 -5.15 -20.59 6.16
N PRO A 387 -5.57 -21.05 4.97
CA PRO A 387 -5.71 -20.19 3.80
C PRO A 387 -6.86 -19.19 3.97
N VAL A 388 -6.62 -17.96 3.52
CA VAL A 388 -7.58 -16.86 3.49
C VAL A 388 -7.44 -16.13 2.15
N ASN A 389 -8.52 -16.05 1.40
CA ASN A 389 -8.58 -15.28 0.16
C ASN A 389 -8.60 -13.78 0.44
N VAL A 390 -7.58 -13.08 -0.05
CA VAL A 390 -7.43 -11.63 0.14
C VAL A 390 -7.65 -10.94 -1.20
N ALA A 391 -8.93 -10.74 -1.52
CA ALA A 391 -9.40 -10.11 -2.75
C ALA A 391 -10.63 -9.26 -2.45
N SER A 392 -10.85 -8.19 -3.22
CA SER A 392 -12.10 -7.43 -3.18
C SER A 392 -13.30 -8.36 -3.46
N PRO A 393 -14.45 -8.16 -2.79
CA PRO A 393 -15.62 -9.01 -2.96
C PRO A 393 -16.22 -8.96 -4.38
N ASN A 394 -15.86 -7.94 -5.16
CA ASN A 394 -16.37 -7.71 -6.51
C ASN A 394 -15.26 -7.89 -7.57
N PRO A 395 -14.92 -9.15 -7.95
CA PRO A 395 -14.06 -9.41 -9.08
C PRO A 395 -14.72 -8.90 -10.37
N VAL A 396 -13.92 -8.44 -11.32
CA VAL A 396 -14.41 -7.86 -12.59
C VAL A 396 -13.86 -8.62 -13.78
N ARG A 397 -14.49 -8.48 -14.96
CA ARG A 397 -13.88 -8.95 -16.21
C ARG A 397 -12.71 -8.04 -16.61
N GLN A 398 -11.68 -8.58 -17.25
CA GLN A 398 -10.50 -7.80 -17.64
C GLN A 398 -10.88 -6.59 -18.52
N LYS A 399 -11.83 -6.73 -19.45
CA LYS A 399 -12.33 -5.60 -20.26
C LYS A 399 -12.95 -4.48 -19.41
N GLU A 400 -13.63 -4.85 -18.33
CA GLU A 400 -14.21 -3.90 -17.37
C GLU A 400 -13.11 -3.20 -16.58
N TRP A 401 -12.09 -3.95 -16.13
CA TRP A 401 -10.92 -3.39 -15.47
C TRP A 401 -10.23 -2.33 -16.34
N ALA A 402 -9.93 -2.67 -17.61
CA ALA A 402 -9.30 -1.78 -18.57
C ALA A 402 -10.14 -0.53 -18.87
N SER A 403 -11.45 -0.70 -19.10
CA SER A 403 -12.35 0.42 -19.38
C SER A 403 -12.55 1.33 -18.18
N THR A 404 -12.60 0.76 -16.95
CA THR A 404 -12.71 1.54 -15.71
C THR A 404 -11.46 2.40 -15.50
N LEU A 405 -10.26 1.83 -15.69
CA LEU A 405 -9.02 2.58 -15.61
C LEU A 405 -8.99 3.73 -16.63
N ALA A 406 -9.35 3.46 -17.89
CA ALA A 406 -9.41 4.47 -18.93
C ALA A 406 -10.40 5.60 -18.59
N LYS A 407 -11.60 5.26 -18.10
CA LYS A 407 -12.61 6.23 -17.66
C LYS A 407 -12.13 7.12 -16.51
N VAL A 408 -11.45 6.55 -15.53
CA VAL A 408 -10.89 7.30 -14.40
C VAL A 408 -9.80 8.28 -14.86
N LEU A 409 -8.96 7.89 -15.82
CA LEU A 409 -7.87 8.73 -16.32
C LEU A 409 -8.33 9.81 -17.30
N TRP A 410 -9.19 9.44 -18.24
CA TRP A 410 -9.52 10.26 -19.42
C TRP A 410 -10.98 10.73 -19.49
N GLY A 411 -11.86 10.26 -18.60
CA GLY A 411 -13.28 10.63 -18.60
C GLY A 411 -13.97 10.28 -19.93
N LYS A 412 -14.59 11.25 -20.55
CA LYS A 412 -15.30 11.07 -21.84
C LYS A 412 -14.38 10.67 -23.00
N LEU A 413 -13.09 10.97 -22.94
CA LEU A 413 -12.13 10.61 -24.01
C LEU A 413 -11.62 9.16 -23.90
N SER A 414 -12.10 8.39 -22.91
CA SER A 414 -11.67 7.01 -22.67
C SER A 414 -11.92 6.04 -23.81
N PHE A 415 -12.88 6.33 -24.70
CA PHE A 415 -13.17 5.47 -25.85
C PHE A 415 -11.97 5.30 -26.80
N ALA A 416 -11.13 6.32 -26.94
CA ALA A 416 -9.95 6.28 -27.80
C ALA A 416 -8.88 5.30 -27.30
N SER A 417 -8.81 5.05 -25.99
CA SER A 417 -7.81 4.20 -25.38
C SER A 417 -8.00 2.69 -25.59
N SER A 418 -9.17 2.29 -26.08
CA SER A 418 -9.55 0.87 -26.29
C SER A 418 -9.54 0.45 -27.75
N LEU A 419 -9.14 1.33 -28.66
CA LEU A 419 -9.28 1.11 -30.13
C LEU A 419 -8.36 0.01 -30.68
N VAL A 420 -7.24 -0.30 -30.00
CA VAL A 420 -6.30 -1.32 -30.47
C VAL A 420 -6.28 -2.48 -29.49
N PRO A 421 -6.97 -3.60 -29.77
CA PRO A 421 -6.96 -4.76 -28.90
C PRO A 421 -5.57 -5.41 -28.87
N VAL A 422 -5.15 -5.93 -27.71
CA VAL A 422 -3.94 -6.74 -27.58
C VAL A 422 -4.33 -8.22 -27.72
N PRO A 423 -3.90 -8.90 -28.81
CA PRO A 423 -4.19 -10.31 -28.99
C PRO A 423 -3.52 -11.16 -27.91
N GLY A 424 -4.24 -12.14 -27.35
CA GLY A 424 -3.68 -13.06 -26.35
C GLY A 424 -2.49 -13.85 -26.87
N ILE A 425 -2.49 -14.21 -28.15
CA ILE A 425 -1.35 -14.89 -28.82
C ILE A 425 -0.08 -14.04 -28.73
N ALA A 426 -0.16 -12.74 -28.98
CA ALA A 426 0.99 -11.83 -28.88
C ALA A 426 1.57 -11.80 -27.45
N LEU A 427 0.72 -11.77 -26.42
CA LEU A 427 1.17 -11.83 -25.03
C LEU A 427 1.76 -13.19 -24.68
N LYS A 428 1.15 -14.27 -25.13
CA LYS A 428 1.68 -15.63 -24.91
C LYS A 428 3.04 -15.80 -25.57
N THR A 429 3.21 -15.32 -26.80
CA THR A 429 4.48 -15.40 -27.53
C THR A 429 5.58 -14.54 -26.89
N LEU A 430 5.23 -13.33 -26.42
CA LEU A 430 6.19 -12.40 -25.83
C LEU A 430 6.54 -12.73 -24.38
N LEU A 431 5.58 -13.21 -23.59
CA LEU A 431 5.71 -13.39 -22.15
C LEU A 431 5.72 -14.85 -21.71
N GLY A 432 5.43 -15.78 -22.63
CA GLY A 432 5.37 -17.21 -22.34
C GLY A 432 4.37 -17.52 -21.21
N GLU A 433 4.70 -18.47 -20.35
CA GLU A 433 3.89 -18.89 -19.20
C GLU A 433 3.56 -17.75 -18.24
N PHE A 434 4.43 -16.76 -18.11
CA PHE A 434 4.15 -15.56 -17.31
C PHE A 434 2.91 -14.80 -17.82
N GLY A 435 2.76 -14.70 -19.14
CA GLY A 435 1.58 -14.10 -19.78
C GLY A 435 0.32 -14.91 -19.55
N ASP A 436 0.42 -16.26 -19.64
CA ASP A 436 -0.70 -17.15 -19.38
C ASP A 436 -1.19 -17.01 -17.93
N VAL A 437 -0.30 -17.05 -16.95
CA VAL A 437 -0.64 -17.01 -15.52
C VAL A 437 -1.19 -15.64 -15.08
N LEU A 438 -0.60 -14.52 -15.50
CA LEU A 438 -0.97 -13.21 -14.98
C LEU A 438 -1.98 -12.44 -15.80
N ALA A 439 -2.00 -12.64 -17.11
CA ALA A 439 -2.86 -11.87 -18.00
C ALA A 439 -4.05 -12.66 -18.56
N LEU A 440 -3.87 -13.95 -18.80
CA LEU A 440 -4.86 -14.78 -19.49
C LEU A 440 -5.67 -15.67 -18.55
N SER A 441 -5.14 -16.04 -17.38
CA SER A 441 -5.89 -16.84 -16.39
C SER A 441 -7.13 -16.11 -15.89
N SER A 442 -8.21 -16.85 -15.76
CA SER A 442 -9.49 -16.41 -15.22
C SER A 442 -9.62 -16.93 -13.79
N ILE A 443 -9.58 -16.06 -12.80
CA ILE A 443 -9.69 -16.44 -11.38
C ILE A 443 -10.72 -15.55 -10.71
N ARG A 444 -11.89 -16.13 -10.39
CA ARG A 444 -12.99 -15.47 -9.71
C ARG A 444 -13.01 -15.87 -8.24
N VAL A 445 -12.35 -15.08 -7.39
CA VAL A 445 -12.15 -15.42 -5.97
C VAL A 445 -13.37 -15.06 -5.12
N ASP A 446 -13.70 -15.96 -4.20
CA ASP A 446 -14.64 -15.73 -3.10
C ASP A 446 -13.87 -15.27 -1.84
N SER A 447 -14.24 -14.12 -1.30
CA SER A 447 -13.63 -13.54 -0.10
C SER A 447 -14.53 -13.67 1.14
N SER A 448 -15.54 -14.55 1.11
CA SER A 448 -16.53 -14.69 2.19
C SER A 448 -15.87 -14.99 3.54
N LYS A 449 -14.85 -15.86 3.57
CA LYS A 449 -14.13 -16.18 4.82
C LYS A 449 -13.55 -14.93 5.51
N LEU A 450 -12.98 -14.00 4.74
CA LEU A 450 -12.44 -12.75 5.28
C LEU A 450 -13.57 -11.81 5.74
N ILE A 451 -14.66 -11.71 4.99
CA ILE A 451 -15.84 -10.91 5.34
C ILE A 451 -16.50 -11.46 6.61
N ASP A 452 -16.75 -12.76 6.67
CA ASP A 452 -17.41 -13.44 7.80
C ASP A 452 -16.59 -13.34 9.08
N SER A 453 -15.28 -13.12 8.98
CA SER A 453 -14.42 -12.83 10.13
C SER A 453 -14.55 -11.40 10.67
N GLY A 454 -15.36 -10.55 10.04
CA GLY A 454 -15.60 -9.15 10.43
C GLY A 454 -14.67 -8.14 9.75
N TYR A 455 -14.01 -8.51 8.64
CA TYR A 455 -13.25 -7.56 7.84
C TYR A 455 -14.20 -6.70 6.99
N GLU A 456 -14.02 -5.40 7.04
CA GLU A 456 -14.76 -4.42 6.24
C GLU A 456 -13.84 -3.82 5.19
N PHE A 457 -14.16 -4.04 3.90
CA PHE A 457 -13.39 -3.49 2.79
C PHE A 457 -13.56 -1.99 2.69
N ARG A 458 -12.47 -1.27 2.46
CA ARG A 458 -12.48 0.17 2.13
C ARG A 458 -12.92 0.42 0.70
N PHE A 459 -12.56 -0.50 -0.20
CA PHE A 459 -12.84 -0.40 -1.62
C PHE A 459 -13.40 -1.72 -2.15
N GLU A 460 -14.72 -1.82 -2.16
CA GLU A 460 -15.43 -2.91 -2.83
C GLU A 460 -15.58 -2.67 -4.33
N ASN A 461 -15.53 -1.40 -4.75
CA ASN A 461 -15.73 -0.97 -6.14
C ASN A 461 -14.40 -0.53 -6.76
N LEU A 462 -14.07 -1.11 -7.93
CA LEU A 462 -12.82 -0.85 -8.63
C LEU A 462 -12.67 0.61 -9.08
N ASN A 463 -13.77 1.27 -9.44
CA ASN A 463 -13.77 2.68 -9.83
C ASN A 463 -13.31 3.58 -8.69
N ASP A 464 -13.84 3.35 -7.48
CA ASP A 464 -13.49 4.14 -6.31
C ASP A 464 -12.06 3.87 -5.85
N CYS A 465 -11.61 2.61 -5.94
CA CYS A 465 -10.22 2.24 -5.71
C CYS A 465 -9.28 3.01 -6.66
N PHE A 466 -9.55 3.01 -7.96
CA PHE A 466 -8.72 3.73 -8.93
C PHE A 466 -8.75 5.25 -8.73
N ARG A 467 -9.91 5.83 -8.42
CA ARG A 467 -10.03 7.26 -8.13
C ARG A 467 -9.17 7.65 -6.93
N HIS A 468 -9.27 6.91 -5.84
CA HIS A 468 -8.46 7.11 -4.64
C HIS A 468 -6.96 7.02 -4.94
N LEU A 469 -6.52 5.91 -5.56
CA LEU A 469 -5.10 5.65 -5.82
C LEU A 469 -4.47 6.57 -6.87
N LEU A 470 -5.27 7.14 -7.76
CA LEU A 470 -4.80 8.01 -8.84
C LEU A 470 -5.15 9.50 -8.63
N GLY A 471 -5.75 9.86 -7.49
CA GLY A 471 -6.14 11.23 -7.17
C GLY A 471 -7.17 11.82 -8.14
N LYS A 472 -8.03 10.99 -8.73
CA LYS A 472 -9.02 11.38 -9.73
C LYS A 472 -10.44 11.41 -9.15
N ARG A 473 -10.61 12.07 -8.01
CA ARG A 473 -11.92 12.24 -7.39
C ARG A 473 -12.75 13.30 -8.09
N THR A 474 -14.09 13.19 -8.00
CA THR A 474 -15.02 14.25 -8.41
C THR A 474 -14.94 15.43 -7.45
N LYS A 475 -15.52 16.59 -7.83
CA LYS A 475 -15.58 17.75 -6.91
C LYS A 475 -16.39 17.46 -5.66
N GLU A 476 -17.47 16.67 -5.77
CA GLU A 476 -18.33 16.26 -4.66
C GLU A 476 -17.59 15.34 -3.68
N GLU A 477 -16.69 14.50 -4.16
CA GLU A 477 -15.85 13.64 -3.33
C GLU A 477 -14.67 14.38 -2.67
N LEU A 478 -14.36 15.60 -3.14
CA LEU A 478 -13.28 16.43 -2.62
C LEU A 478 -13.74 17.40 -1.52
N GLN A 479 -15.04 17.64 -1.41
CA GLN A 479 -15.69 18.44 -0.36
C GLN A 479 -15.96 17.60 0.90
#